data_665b316947d9ca415fe68cc3ccff7818
#
_entry.id   665b316947d9ca415fe68cc3ccff7818
#
_cell.length_a   1.000
_cell.length_b   1.000
_cell.length_c   1.000
_cell.angle_alpha   90.00
_cell.angle_beta   90.00
_cell.angle_gamma   90.00
#
_symmetry.space_group_name_H-M   'P 1'
#
loop_
_entity.id
_entity.type
_entity.pdbx_description
1 polymer ?
#
loop_
_entity_poly.entity_id
_entity_poly.type
_entity_poly.pdbx_seq_one_letter_code
_entity_poly.pdbx_strand_id
1 'polypeptide(L)'
;MARRTTGGGAVYQDMGNVCFTFLASPEMYDLKRQSGIIADACGFYGIETQASGRNDILTKEGLKFSGNAYSKTASCNVQHGTLMVDVDKERMTRYLTPSKEKMKAKGVDSVRSRVCNLRDLNQEITTQGIMEQMAESFQKEYGTAQILKLSREDQEKIRQIYESYCSWEWVYGQSPACEIIHQKRFGWGEVEIQMHLENLVIKEIKVYTDALDIGLPQAIEKAFRGRRYDLSDAATDAAEGESAIERQKQVKEVIDWIAEIS
;
A
#
# COMPACT_ATOMS: atom_id res chain seq x y z
N MET A 1 12.78 10.55 -2.23
CA MET A 1 11.80 9.67 -1.57
C MET A 1 10.50 10.44 -1.40
N ALA A 2 9.34 9.76 -1.52
CA ALA A 2 8.04 10.37 -1.26
C ALA A 2 7.20 9.43 -0.38
N ARG A 3 6.34 9.98 0.47
CA ARG A 3 5.42 9.24 1.34
C ARG A 3 3.99 9.43 0.84
N ARG A 4 3.30 8.33 0.50
CA ARG A 4 1.88 8.36 0.13
C ARG A 4 0.97 8.31 1.37
N THR A 5 -0.30 8.63 1.18
CA THR A 5 -1.32 8.63 2.25
C THR A 5 -1.99 7.28 2.48
N THR A 6 -1.89 6.35 1.54
CA THR A 6 -2.50 5.01 1.64
C THR A 6 -1.55 3.99 2.25
N GLY A 7 -2.10 2.92 2.83
CA GLY A 7 -1.34 1.82 3.41
C GLY A 7 -0.57 0.98 2.39
N GLY A 8 0.16 0.00 2.89
CA GLY A 8 0.99 -0.92 2.10
C GLY A 8 2.48 -0.63 2.14
N GLY A 9 3.30 -1.53 1.64
CA GLY A 9 4.76 -1.45 1.65
C GLY A 9 5.35 -0.40 0.71
N ALA A 10 6.65 -0.22 0.78
CA ALA A 10 7.39 0.65 -0.14
C ALA A 10 7.33 0.13 -1.57
N VAL A 11 7.34 1.03 -2.53
CA VAL A 11 7.41 0.75 -3.96
C VAL A 11 8.56 1.54 -4.59
N TYR A 12 9.16 0.99 -5.63
CA TYR A 12 10.11 1.67 -6.49
C TYR A 12 9.38 2.25 -7.69
N GLN A 13 9.74 3.47 -8.08
CA GLN A 13 9.15 4.19 -9.21
C GLN A 13 10.25 4.74 -10.11
N ASP A 14 10.10 4.55 -11.42
CA ASP A 14 10.85 5.21 -12.46
C ASP A 14 9.96 5.47 -13.69
N MET A 15 10.53 5.91 -14.78
CA MET A 15 9.78 6.23 -16.01
C MET A 15 9.20 5.00 -16.72
N GLY A 16 9.62 3.80 -16.33
CA GLY A 16 9.06 2.52 -16.80
C GLY A 16 7.81 2.06 -16.05
N ASN A 17 7.37 2.81 -15.03
CA ASN A 17 6.10 2.57 -14.34
C ASN A 17 4.98 3.45 -14.91
N VAL A 18 3.77 2.90 -14.95
CA VAL A 18 2.52 3.66 -15.03
C VAL A 18 1.83 3.63 -13.66
N CYS A 19 1.46 4.79 -13.15
CA CYS A 19 0.61 4.92 -11.97
C CYS A 19 -0.83 5.19 -12.40
N PHE A 20 -1.78 4.51 -11.78
CA PHE A 20 -3.20 4.75 -12.00
C PHE A 20 -3.93 4.95 -10.67
N THR A 21 -5.07 5.64 -10.73
CA THR A 21 -5.95 5.84 -9.58
C THR A 21 -7.39 5.82 -10.03
N PHE A 22 -8.21 4.98 -9.41
CA PHE A 22 -9.67 5.01 -9.50
C PHE A 22 -10.21 5.69 -8.24
N LEU A 23 -11.01 6.72 -8.45
CA LEU A 23 -11.79 7.42 -7.42
C LEU A 23 -13.26 7.15 -7.69
N ALA A 24 -13.96 6.62 -6.72
CA ALA A 24 -15.38 6.27 -6.87
C ALA A 24 -16.16 6.61 -5.61
N SER A 25 -17.45 6.98 -5.79
CA SER A 25 -18.37 7.00 -4.64
C SER A 25 -18.52 5.59 -4.05
N PRO A 26 -18.91 5.44 -2.79
CA PRO A 26 -19.08 4.12 -2.18
C PRO A 26 -19.96 3.17 -2.99
N GLU A 27 -21.00 3.70 -3.63
CA GLU A 27 -21.96 2.92 -4.44
C GLU A 27 -21.38 2.44 -5.78
N MET A 28 -20.43 3.19 -6.33
CA MET A 28 -19.79 2.89 -7.63
C MET A 28 -18.49 2.10 -7.46
N TYR A 29 -18.01 1.94 -6.21
CA TYR A 29 -16.75 1.28 -5.94
C TYR A 29 -16.87 -0.24 -6.06
N ASP A 30 -16.28 -0.80 -7.10
CA ASP A 30 -16.25 -2.23 -7.38
C ASP A 30 -14.84 -2.65 -7.82
N LEU A 31 -14.12 -3.31 -6.94
CA LEU A 31 -12.74 -3.76 -7.19
C LEU A 31 -12.65 -4.74 -8.37
N LYS A 32 -13.68 -5.56 -8.60
CA LYS A 32 -13.69 -6.52 -9.70
C LYS A 32 -13.79 -5.79 -11.05
N ARG A 33 -14.69 -4.81 -11.15
CA ARG A 33 -14.81 -3.97 -12.36
C ARG A 33 -13.55 -3.17 -12.61
N GLN A 34 -13.00 -2.51 -11.59
CA GLN A 34 -11.78 -1.70 -11.70
C GLN A 34 -10.56 -2.54 -12.06
N SER A 35 -10.41 -3.74 -11.48
CA SER A 35 -9.36 -4.67 -11.87
C SER A 35 -9.57 -5.25 -13.28
N GLY A 36 -10.83 -5.37 -13.71
CA GLY A 36 -11.20 -5.78 -15.06
C GLY A 36 -10.67 -4.82 -16.12
N ILE A 37 -10.67 -3.51 -15.85
CA ILE A 37 -10.09 -2.50 -16.75
C ILE A 37 -8.61 -2.75 -17.00
N ILE A 38 -7.87 -3.11 -15.95
CA ILE A 38 -6.44 -3.42 -16.05
C ILE A 38 -6.25 -4.72 -16.84
N ALA A 39 -7.09 -5.73 -16.57
CA ALA A 39 -7.05 -7.01 -17.27
C ALA A 39 -7.35 -6.85 -18.76
N ASP A 40 -8.37 -6.07 -19.12
CA ASP A 40 -8.73 -5.79 -20.51
C ASP A 40 -7.60 -5.05 -21.25
N ALA A 41 -6.99 -4.03 -20.60
CA ALA A 41 -5.87 -3.30 -21.18
C ALA A 41 -4.64 -4.19 -21.43
N CYS A 42 -4.34 -5.12 -20.51
CA CYS A 42 -3.29 -6.13 -20.72
C CYS A 42 -3.69 -7.16 -21.79
N GLY A 43 -4.98 -7.55 -21.81
CA GLY A 43 -5.54 -8.50 -22.79
C GLY A 43 -5.43 -8.00 -24.25
N PHE A 44 -5.47 -6.68 -24.49
CA PHE A 44 -5.22 -6.11 -25.80
C PHE A 44 -3.85 -6.51 -26.36
N TYR A 45 -2.85 -6.66 -25.50
CA TYR A 45 -1.51 -7.11 -25.83
C TYR A 45 -1.30 -8.62 -25.70
N GLY A 46 -2.39 -9.39 -25.52
CA GLY A 46 -2.33 -10.85 -25.38
C GLY A 46 -1.86 -11.35 -24.01
N ILE A 47 -1.84 -10.48 -22.99
CA ILE A 47 -1.40 -10.85 -21.64
C ILE A 47 -2.61 -11.20 -20.77
N GLU A 48 -2.72 -12.48 -20.40
CA GLU A 48 -3.71 -12.95 -19.42
C GLU A 48 -3.26 -12.58 -18.00
N THR A 49 -4.20 -12.06 -17.20
CA THR A 49 -3.92 -11.58 -15.85
C THR A 49 -4.81 -12.23 -14.81
N GLN A 50 -4.34 -12.27 -13.57
CA GLN A 50 -5.11 -12.73 -12.41
C GLN A 50 -4.85 -11.86 -11.19
N ALA A 51 -5.89 -11.53 -10.45
CA ALA A 51 -5.74 -10.91 -9.14
C ALA A 51 -5.25 -11.95 -8.13
N SER A 52 -4.30 -11.59 -7.29
CA SER A 52 -3.73 -12.49 -6.29
C SER A 52 -3.52 -11.82 -4.94
N GLY A 53 -3.90 -12.55 -3.89
CA GLY A 53 -3.77 -12.07 -2.54
C GLY A 53 -4.60 -10.81 -2.29
N ARG A 54 -4.03 -9.87 -1.51
CA ARG A 54 -4.73 -8.66 -1.08
C ARG A 54 -4.63 -7.52 -2.09
N ASN A 55 -3.56 -7.46 -2.87
CA ASN A 55 -3.22 -6.25 -3.61
C ASN A 55 -2.30 -6.46 -4.83
N ASP A 56 -2.04 -7.69 -5.25
CA ASP A 56 -1.18 -7.98 -6.38
C ASP A 56 -2.01 -8.33 -7.63
N ILE A 57 -1.56 -7.89 -8.81
CA ILE A 57 -2.02 -8.43 -10.09
C ILE A 57 -0.83 -9.14 -10.73
N LEU A 58 -1.07 -10.38 -11.14
CA LEU A 58 -0.08 -11.28 -11.67
C LEU A 58 -0.41 -11.61 -13.14
N THR A 59 0.58 -12.06 -13.88
CA THR A 59 0.36 -12.78 -15.12
C THR A 59 -0.20 -14.17 -14.83
N LYS A 60 -0.64 -14.89 -15.86
CA LYS A 60 -1.08 -16.29 -15.75
C LYS A 60 0.00 -17.21 -15.17
N GLU A 61 1.27 -16.91 -15.46
CA GLU A 61 2.44 -17.65 -14.96
C GLU A 61 2.79 -17.28 -13.49
N GLY A 62 2.05 -16.39 -12.86
CA GLY A 62 2.22 -16.02 -11.47
C GLY A 62 3.25 -14.91 -11.20
N LEU A 63 3.74 -14.23 -12.23
CA LEU A 63 4.67 -13.09 -12.08
C LEU A 63 3.91 -11.80 -11.81
N LYS A 64 4.30 -11.07 -10.78
CA LYS A 64 3.69 -9.79 -10.41
C LYS A 64 4.18 -8.66 -11.33
N PHE A 65 3.23 -7.91 -11.90
CA PHE A 65 3.51 -6.68 -12.63
C PHE A 65 2.80 -5.45 -12.06
N SER A 66 1.87 -5.64 -11.13
CA SER A 66 1.11 -4.55 -10.49
C SER A 66 0.95 -4.77 -9.00
N GLY A 67 1.11 -3.69 -8.24
CA GLY A 67 0.76 -3.61 -6.83
C GLY A 67 -0.25 -2.52 -6.59
N ASN A 68 -1.27 -2.79 -5.76
CA ASN A 68 -2.37 -1.88 -5.48
C ASN A 68 -2.41 -1.48 -4.00
N ALA A 69 -3.01 -0.34 -3.73
CA ALA A 69 -3.39 0.08 -2.40
C ALA A 69 -4.79 0.71 -2.44
N TYR A 70 -5.46 0.68 -1.32
CA TYR A 70 -6.86 1.06 -1.20
C TYR A 70 -7.05 2.02 -0.04
N SER A 71 -8.04 2.90 -0.16
CA SER A 71 -8.54 3.72 0.93
C SER A 71 -10.04 3.89 0.79
N LYS A 72 -10.76 3.82 1.91
CA LYS A 72 -12.20 4.00 1.95
C LYS A 72 -12.56 5.10 2.93
N THR A 73 -13.39 6.03 2.48
CA THR A 73 -13.97 7.08 3.31
C THR A 73 -15.49 7.08 3.15
N ALA A 74 -16.19 7.87 3.94
CA ALA A 74 -17.64 7.98 3.83
C ALA A 74 -18.12 8.52 2.46
N SER A 75 -17.29 9.30 1.77
CA SER A 75 -17.67 9.97 0.50
C SER A 75 -16.92 9.49 -0.73
N CYS A 76 -15.74 8.86 -0.55
CA CYS A 76 -14.90 8.47 -1.67
C CYS A 76 -14.06 7.24 -1.31
N ASN A 77 -14.07 6.27 -2.19
CA ASN A 77 -13.19 5.13 -2.15
C ASN A 77 -12.13 5.25 -3.25
N VAL A 78 -10.92 4.84 -2.91
CA VAL A 78 -9.74 4.95 -3.78
C VAL A 78 -9.14 3.57 -3.97
N GLN A 79 -8.90 3.21 -5.22
CA GLN A 79 -7.94 2.17 -5.59
C GLN A 79 -6.85 2.84 -6.43
N HIS A 80 -5.62 2.69 -6.04
CA HIS A 80 -4.51 3.10 -6.89
C HIS A 80 -3.44 2.03 -6.95
N GLY A 81 -2.66 2.06 -8.00
CA GLY A 81 -1.62 1.05 -8.21
C GLY A 81 -0.60 1.46 -9.25
N THR A 82 0.28 0.52 -9.52
CA THR A 82 1.36 0.65 -10.49
C THR A 82 1.27 -0.45 -11.52
N LEU A 83 1.71 -0.16 -12.76
CA LEU A 83 1.98 -1.18 -13.76
C LEU A 83 3.46 -1.11 -14.11
N MET A 84 4.18 -2.21 -13.94
CA MET A 84 5.58 -2.34 -14.32
C MET A 84 5.64 -2.61 -15.83
N VAL A 85 5.88 -1.55 -16.61
CA VAL A 85 5.96 -1.66 -18.08
C VAL A 85 7.40 -1.95 -18.53
N ASP A 86 8.34 -1.12 -18.10
CA ASP A 86 9.78 -1.23 -18.44
C ASP A 86 10.65 -0.69 -17.30
N VAL A 87 10.39 -1.18 -16.08
CA VAL A 87 11.04 -0.76 -14.83
C VAL A 87 12.45 -1.31 -14.76
N ASP A 88 13.40 -0.50 -14.30
CA ASP A 88 14.75 -0.94 -13.96
C ASP A 88 14.72 -1.86 -12.71
N LYS A 89 14.67 -3.18 -12.98
CA LYS A 89 14.60 -4.19 -11.91
C LYS A 89 15.87 -4.27 -11.06
N GLU A 90 17.00 -3.81 -11.56
CA GLU A 90 18.25 -3.79 -10.77
C GLU A 90 18.21 -2.68 -9.74
N ARG A 91 17.82 -1.46 -10.15
CA ARG A 91 17.60 -0.35 -9.22
C ARG A 91 16.49 -0.67 -8.23
N MET A 92 15.38 -1.24 -8.69
CA MET A 92 14.29 -1.66 -7.79
C MET A 92 14.82 -2.60 -6.70
N THR A 93 15.58 -3.62 -7.04
CA THR A 93 16.15 -4.58 -6.07
C THR A 93 17.14 -3.91 -5.12
N ARG A 94 17.89 -2.91 -5.60
CA ARG A 94 18.85 -2.16 -4.79
C ARG A 94 18.15 -1.31 -3.70
N TYR A 95 16.98 -0.74 -4.02
CA TYR A 95 16.27 0.17 -3.09
C TYR A 95 15.20 -0.52 -2.26
N LEU A 96 14.67 -1.65 -2.70
CA LEU A 96 13.67 -2.41 -1.96
C LEU A 96 14.33 -3.62 -1.29
N THR A 97 14.43 -3.57 0.03
CA THR A 97 15.02 -4.63 0.87
C THR A 97 13.93 -5.23 1.78
N PRO A 98 13.05 -6.09 1.25
CA PRO A 98 12.02 -6.73 2.08
C PRO A 98 12.66 -7.65 3.12
N SER A 99 11.99 -7.84 4.26
CA SER A 99 12.45 -8.76 5.29
C SER A 99 12.53 -10.19 4.76
N LYS A 100 13.43 -11.01 5.34
CA LYS A 100 13.58 -12.43 5.01
C LYS A 100 12.27 -13.19 5.23
N GLU A 101 11.49 -12.83 6.24
CA GLU A 101 10.19 -13.42 6.56
C GLU A 101 9.15 -13.14 5.46
N LYS A 102 9.13 -11.91 4.95
CA LYS A 102 8.26 -11.52 3.84
C LYS A 102 8.58 -12.30 2.56
N MET A 103 9.87 -12.57 2.31
CA MET A 103 10.32 -13.38 1.18
C MET A 103 9.89 -14.84 1.33
N LYS A 104 10.15 -15.46 2.51
CA LYS A 104 9.73 -16.83 2.82
C LYS A 104 8.22 -17.02 2.71
N ALA A 105 7.43 -16.09 3.26
CA ALA A 105 5.97 -16.17 3.21
C ALA A 105 5.40 -16.14 1.78
N LYS A 106 6.17 -15.67 0.80
CA LYS A 106 5.79 -15.64 -0.62
C LYS A 106 6.47 -16.72 -1.46
N GLY A 107 7.27 -17.60 -0.82
CA GLY A 107 7.93 -18.73 -1.48
C GLY A 107 8.95 -18.33 -2.54
N VAL A 108 9.61 -17.16 -2.39
CA VAL A 108 10.56 -16.63 -3.38
C VAL A 108 11.91 -16.26 -2.75
N ASP A 109 12.98 -16.48 -3.50
CA ASP A 109 14.33 -16.20 -3.06
C ASP A 109 14.76 -14.75 -3.24
N SER A 110 14.09 -14.01 -4.14
CA SER A 110 14.37 -12.61 -4.41
C SER A 110 13.15 -11.83 -4.90
N VAL A 111 13.15 -10.51 -4.72
CA VAL A 111 12.13 -9.61 -5.29
C VAL A 111 12.13 -9.73 -6.81
N ARG A 112 13.29 -9.85 -7.44
CA ARG A 112 13.46 -9.91 -8.89
C ARG A 112 12.82 -11.15 -9.50
N SER A 113 12.87 -12.30 -8.84
CA SER A 113 12.30 -13.56 -9.36
C SER A 113 10.77 -13.59 -9.33
N ARG A 114 10.14 -12.66 -8.59
CA ARG A 114 8.70 -12.60 -8.42
C ARG A 114 8.01 -11.61 -9.37
N VAL A 115 8.74 -10.67 -9.94
CA VAL A 115 8.17 -9.58 -10.73
C VAL A 115 8.57 -9.66 -12.20
N CYS A 116 7.72 -9.14 -13.08
CA CYS A 116 8.05 -8.94 -14.49
C CYS A 116 7.67 -7.54 -14.94
N ASN A 117 8.28 -7.08 -16.02
CA ASN A 117 7.77 -5.97 -16.81
C ASN A 117 6.78 -6.51 -17.84
N LEU A 118 5.73 -5.76 -18.17
CA LEU A 118 4.81 -6.12 -19.25
C LEU A 118 5.55 -6.19 -20.59
N ARG A 119 6.57 -5.36 -20.78
CA ARG A 119 7.41 -5.37 -21.98
C ARG A 119 8.27 -6.62 -22.12
N ASP A 120 8.57 -7.33 -21.02
CA ASP A 120 9.24 -8.65 -21.11
C ASP A 120 8.37 -9.69 -21.82
N LEU A 121 7.03 -9.51 -21.77
CA LEU A 121 6.04 -10.43 -22.32
C LEU A 121 5.62 -10.03 -23.74
N ASN A 122 5.54 -8.73 -24.00
CA ASN A 122 5.26 -8.19 -25.34
C ASN A 122 6.03 -6.88 -25.55
N GLN A 123 7.00 -6.91 -26.47
CA GLN A 123 7.92 -5.79 -26.75
C GLN A 123 7.23 -4.54 -27.34
N GLU A 124 6.00 -4.66 -27.85
CA GLU A 124 5.23 -3.54 -28.38
C GLU A 124 4.63 -2.66 -27.30
N ILE A 125 4.57 -3.14 -26.05
CA ILE A 125 4.01 -2.39 -24.93
C ILE A 125 4.91 -1.22 -24.57
N THR A 126 4.31 -0.04 -24.52
CA THR A 126 4.91 1.19 -24.01
C THR A 126 4.09 1.74 -22.87
N THR A 127 4.68 2.61 -22.02
CA THR A 127 3.94 3.30 -20.95
C THR A 127 2.78 4.11 -21.51
N GLN A 128 2.96 4.77 -22.62
CA GLN A 128 1.90 5.53 -23.29
C GLN A 128 0.81 4.60 -23.84
N GLY A 129 1.18 3.51 -24.54
CA GLY A 129 0.22 2.58 -25.12
C GLY A 129 -0.66 1.90 -24.07
N ILE A 130 -0.10 1.46 -22.95
CA ILE A 130 -0.91 0.85 -21.87
C ILE A 130 -1.84 1.87 -21.20
N MET A 131 -1.45 3.15 -21.06
CA MET A 131 -2.33 4.21 -20.56
C MET A 131 -3.51 4.45 -21.51
N GLU A 132 -3.28 4.45 -22.81
CA GLU A 132 -4.33 4.58 -23.82
C GLU A 132 -5.31 3.41 -23.77
N GLN A 133 -4.80 2.17 -23.68
CA GLN A 133 -5.63 0.98 -23.54
C GLN A 133 -6.43 0.96 -22.24
N MET A 134 -5.86 1.44 -21.13
CA MET A 134 -6.61 1.60 -19.88
C MET A 134 -7.73 2.62 -20.02
N ALA A 135 -7.51 3.74 -20.73
CA ALA A 135 -8.54 4.73 -20.99
C ALA A 135 -9.68 4.19 -21.88
N GLU A 136 -9.35 3.41 -22.90
CA GLU A 136 -10.32 2.72 -23.75
C GLU A 136 -11.13 1.68 -22.95
N SER A 137 -10.46 0.86 -22.16
CA SER A 137 -11.10 -0.15 -21.29
C SER A 137 -12.00 0.49 -20.25
N PHE A 138 -11.60 1.66 -19.70
CA PHE A 138 -12.43 2.44 -18.79
C PHE A 138 -13.70 2.94 -19.49
N GLN A 139 -13.60 3.47 -20.71
CA GLN A 139 -14.77 3.92 -21.48
C GLN A 139 -15.70 2.76 -21.86
N LYS A 140 -15.15 1.61 -22.18
CA LYS A 140 -15.92 0.39 -22.45
C LYS A 140 -16.74 -0.05 -21.23
N GLU A 141 -16.17 0.06 -20.03
CA GLU A 141 -16.81 -0.38 -18.78
C GLU A 141 -17.80 0.65 -18.21
N TYR A 142 -17.48 1.95 -18.28
CA TYR A 142 -18.24 3.02 -17.64
C TYR A 142 -18.93 3.98 -18.61
N GLY A 143 -18.73 3.85 -19.90
CA GLY A 143 -19.26 4.74 -20.94
C GLY A 143 -18.32 5.90 -21.26
N THR A 144 -18.83 6.90 -21.95
CA THR A 144 -18.03 8.03 -22.44
C THR A 144 -17.32 8.76 -21.30
N ALA A 145 -16.00 8.82 -21.36
CA ALA A 145 -15.18 9.56 -20.43
C ALA A 145 -14.88 10.98 -20.94
N GLN A 146 -14.79 11.92 -20.02
CA GLN A 146 -14.39 13.30 -20.29
C GLN A 146 -13.02 13.57 -19.66
N ILE A 147 -12.15 14.26 -20.39
CA ILE A 147 -10.87 14.70 -19.85
C ILE A 147 -11.11 15.92 -18.95
N LEU A 148 -10.84 15.77 -17.65
CA LEU A 148 -10.90 16.85 -16.69
C LEU A 148 -9.76 17.87 -16.95
N LYS A 149 -10.13 19.12 -17.17
CA LYS A 149 -9.18 20.25 -17.21
C LYS A 149 -9.12 20.91 -15.85
N LEU A 150 -7.95 20.90 -15.24
CA LEU A 150 -7.75 21.52 -13.92
C LEU A 150 -7.86 23.05 -14.02
N SER A 151 -8.67 23.64 -13.15
CA SER A 151 -8.79 25.09 -13.00
C SER A 151 -7.51 25.67 -12.35
N ARG A 152 -7.39 27.00 -12.35
CA ARG A 152 -6.31 27.67 -11.61
C ARG A 152 -6.39 27.42 -10.10
N GLU A 153 -7.61 27.37 -9.56
CA GLU A 153 -7.84 27.04 -8.15
C GLU A 153 -7.39 25.63 -7.81
N ASP A 154 -7.70 24.65 -8.68
CA ASP A 154 -7.25 23.26 -8.49
C ASP A 154 -5.71 23.16 -8.52
N GLN A 155 -5.07 23.86 -9.48
CA GLN A 155 -3.61 23.91 -9.57
C GLN A 155 -2.98 24.53 -8.32
N GLU A 156 -3.57 25.58 -7.74
CA GLU A 156 -3.10 26.18 -6.51
C GLU A 156 -3.22 25.23 -5.31
N LYS A 157 -4.36 24.52 -5.17
CA LYS A 157 -4.56 23.51 -4.15
C LYS A 157 -3.55 22.37 -4.29
N ILE A 158 -3.30 21.89 -5.51
CA ILE A 158 -2.28 20.88 -5.80
C ILE A 158 -0.90 21.36 -5.37
N ARG A 159 -0.54 22.63 -5.64
CA ARG A 159 0.75 23.20 -5.24
C ARG A 159 0.91 23.19 -3.73
N GLN A 160 -0.10 23.60 -2.97
CA GLN A 160 -0.07 23.61 -1.50
C GLN A 160 0.11 22.21 -0.92
N ILE A 161 -0.59 21.21 -1.48
CA ILE A 161 -0.44 19.81 -1.10
C ILE A 161 0.95 19.30 -1.45
N TYR A 162 1.47 19.64 -2.63
CA TYR A 162 2.82 19.28 -3.07
C TYR A 162 3.90 19.82 -2.12
N GLU A 163 3.81 21.11 -1.72
CA GLU A 163 4.74 21.72 -0.78
C GLU A 163 4.74 20.99 0.57
N SER A 164 3.56 20.63 1.08
CA SER A 164 3.42 19.79 2.29
C SER A 164 4.08 18.43 2.14
N TYR A 165 3.86 17.76 1.01
CA TYR A 165 4.40 16.40 0.76
C TYR A 165 5.92 16.40 0.49
N CYS A 166 6.48 17.53 0.09
CA CYS A 166 7.93 17.71 -0.06
C CYS A 166 8.62 18.07 1.27
N SER A 167 7.86 18.41 2.31
CA SER A 167 8.43 18.81 3.58
C SER A 167 9.19 17.66 4.25
N TRP A 168 10.25 18.02 4.99
CA TRP A 168 11.00 17.06 5.80
C TRP A 168 10.10 16.42 6.85
N GLU A 169 9.20 17.20 7.45
CA GLU A 169 8.25 16.75 8.47
C GLU A 169 7.33 15.63 7.93
N TRP A 170 6.80 15.80 6.72
CA TRP A 170 5.98 14.75 6.09
C TRP A 170 6.77 13.48 5.78
N VAL A 171 7.98 13.61 5.24
CA VAL A 171 8.76 12.47 4.77
C VAL A 171 9.45 11.74 5.92
N TYR A 172 10.03 12.47 6.88
CA TYR A 172 10.91 11.93 7.91
C TYR A 172 10.55 12.34 9.35
N GLY A 173 9.90 13.48 9.56
CA GLY A 173 9.75 14.12 10.87
C GLY A 173 8.93 13.34 11.90
N GLN A 174 8.24 12.26 11.48
CA GLN A 174 7.49 11.38 12.38
C GLN A 174 8.28 10.12 12.76
N SER A 175 9.60 10.15 12.73
CA SER A 175 10.46 9.02 13.11
C SER A 175 11.17 9.36 14.43
N PRO A 176 10.60 9.03 15.60
CA PRO A 176 11.22 9.31 16.89
C PRO A 176 12.49 8.47 17.07
N ALA A 177 13.41 8.96 17.93
CA ALA A 177 14.48 8.13 18.45
C ALA A 177 13.86 7.00 19.31
N CYS A 178 14.26 5.77 19.07
CA CYS A 178 13.75 4.62 19.81
C CYS A 178 14.90 3.71 20.28
N GLU A 179 14.68 3.03 21.39
CA GLU A 179 15.65 2.10 22.00
C GLU A 179 15.26 0.65 21.74
N ILE A 180 13.96 0.39 21.57
CA ILE A 180 13.41 -0.95 21.36
C ILE A 180 12.76 -1.01 20.00
N ILE A 181 13.15 -2.02 19.23
CA ILE A 181 12.57 -2.31 17.92
C ILE A 181 12.13 -3.76 17.90
N HIS A 182 10.84 -4.00 17.68
CA HIS A 182 10.30 -5.32 17.45
C HIS A 182 9.69 -5.41 16.07
N GLN A 183 9.89 -6.53 15.39
CA GLN A 183 9.33 -6.78 14.07
C GLN A 183 8.72 -8.17 13.98
N LYS A 184 7.49 -8.28 13.47
CA LYS A 184 6.81 -9.55 13.25
C LYS A 184 5.90 -9.48 12.04
N ARG A 185 5.82 -10.59 11.32
CA ARG A 185 4.86 -10.77 10.24
C ARG A 185 3.64 -11.53 10.70
N PHE A 186 2.47 -10.90 10.51
CA PHE A 186 1.15 -11.49 10.71
C PHE A 186 0.54 -11.90 9.37
N GLY A 187 -0.55 -12.66 9.38
CA GLY A 187 -1.27 -13.03 8.16
C GLY A 187 -1.77 -11.84 7.33
N TRP A 188 -2.08 -10.74 7.99
CA TRP A 188 -2.60 -9.50 7.41
C TRP A 188 -1.51 -8.45 7.08
N GLY A 189 -0.28 -8.57 7.56
CA GLY A 189 0.80 -7.61 7.30
C GLY A 189 2.03 -7.84 8.16
N GLU A 190 3.10 -7.12 7.84
CA GLU A 190 4.29 -7.00 8.66
C GLU A 190 4.12 -5.79 9.58
N VAL A 191 4.52 -5.91 10.84
CA VAL A 191 4.49 -4.82 11.82
C VAL A 191 5.89 -4.65 12.37
N GLU A 192 6.39 -3.41 12.33
CA GLU A 192 7.56 -2.95 13.07
C GLU A 192 7.11 -1.94 14.12
N ILE A 193 7.46 -2.17 15.36
CA ILE A 193 7.17 -1.29 16.50
C ILE A 193 8.48 -0.74 17.01
N GLN A 194 8.57 0.58 17.08
CA GLN A 194 9.68 1.33 17.67
C GLN A 194 9.20 2.01 18.93
N MET A 195 9.86 1.79 20.08
CA MET A 195 9.43 2.31 21.37
C MET A 195 10.59 2.97 22.12
N HIS A 196 10.25 4.03 22.87
CA HIS A 196 11.08 4.63 23.90
C HIS A 196 10.41 4.43 25.27
N LEU A 197 11.19 3.90 26.24
CA LEU A 197 10.69 3.60 27.58
C LEU A 197 11.29 4.56 28.62
N GLU A 198 10.46 4.97 29.57
CA GLU A 198 10.90 5.60 30.82
C GLU A 198 10.30 4.83 32.00
N ASN A 199 11.15 4.29 32.87
CA ASN A 199 10.73 3.50 34.02
C ASN A 199 9.79 2.33 33.65
N LEU A 200 10.11 1.62 32.56
CA LEU A 200 9.30 0.53 31.98
C LEU A 200 7.89 0.97 31.48
N VAL A 201 7.67 2.26 31.31
CA VAL A 201 6.45 2.80 30.70
C VAL A 201 6.75 3.29 29.29
N ILE A 202 5.91 2.92 28.33
CA ILE A 202 6.03 3.30 26.93
C ILE A 202 5.67 4.79 26.79
N LYS A 203 6.66 5.65 26.64
CA LYS A 203 6.48 7.10 26.48
C LYS A 203 6.23 7.49 25.04
N GLU A 204 7.05 6.96 24.16
CA GLU A 204 6.90 7.17 22.73
C GLU A 204 6.80 5.81 22.03
N ILE A 205 5.95 5.75 21.05
CA ILE A 205 5.78 4.58 20.20
C ILE A 205 5.49 5.02 18.78
N LYS A 206 6.12 4.32 17.83
CA LYS A 206 5.84 4.45 16.41
C LYS A 206 5.66 3.08 15.79
N VAL A 207 4.60 2.94 15.00
CA VAL A 207 4.26 1.69 14.33
C VAL A 207 4.34 1.87 12.82
N TYR A 208 5.08 0.97 12.19
CA TYR A 208 5.18 0.86 10.73
C TYR A 208 4.60 -0.48 10.30
N THR A 209 3.81 -0.47 9.23
CA THR A 209 3.20 -1.70 8.70
C THR A 209 2.96 -1.60 7.19
N ASP A 210 2.98 -2.75 6.52
CA ASP A 210 2.53 -2.91 5.15
C ASP A 210 1.05 -3.35 5.06
N ALA A 211 0.30 -3.28 6.16
CA ALA A 211 -1.15 -3.50 6.18
C ALA A 211 -1.87 -2.45 5.31
N LEU A 212 -3.02 -2.85 4.75
CA LEU A 212 -3.82 -1.96 3.91
C LEU A 212 -4.69 -0.98 4.72
N ASP A 213 -4.95 -1.30 5.98
CA ASP A 213 -5.68 -0.41 6.89
C ASP A 213 -4.78 0.72 7.39
N ILE A 214 -5.01 1.92 6.88
CA ILE A 214 -4.25 3.13 7.25
C ILE A 214 -4.46 3.57 8.70
N GLY A 215 -5.53 3.16 9.34
CA GLY A 215 -5.84 3.47 10.74
C GLY A 215 -5.21 2.50 11.74
N LEU A 216 -4.67 1.38 11.27
CA LEU A 216 -4.12 0.34 12.14
C LEU A 216 -2.88 0.81 12.92
N PRO A 217 -1.89 1.53 12.33
CA PRO A 217 -0.74 2.03 13.09
C PRO A 217 -1.15 2.90 14.28
N GLN A 218 -2.03 3.87 14.06
CA GLN A 218 -2.52 4.77 15.11
C GLN A 218 -3.30 4.03 16.19
N ALA A 219 -4.07 3.01 15.81
CA ALA A 219 -4.82 2.19 16.77
C ALA A 219 -3.88 1.39 17.68
N ILE A 220 -2.80 0.81 17.11
CA ILE A 220 -1.76 0.12 17.90
C ILE A 220 -1.04 1.14 18.79
N GLU A 221 -0.57 2.28 18.24
CA GLU A 221 0.11 3.32 19.02
C GLU A 221 -0.74 3.78 20.22
N LYS A 222 -2.04 3.97 20.01
CA LYS A 222 -2.99 4.35 21.07
C LYS A 222 -3.12 3.28 22.15
N ALA A 223 -3.15 2.00 21.75
CA ALA A 223 -3.29 0.89 22.68
C ALA A 223 -2.06 0.71 23.60
N PHE A 224 -0.88 1.14 23.15
CA PHE A 224 0.39 0.95 23.86
C PHE A 224 0.86 2.16 24.64
N ARG A 225 0.60 3.37 24.14
CA ARG A 225 1.14 4.62 24.72
C ARG A 225 0.71 4.81 26.18
N GLY A 226 1.69 5.11 27.05
CA GLY A 226 1.47 5.33 28.49
C GLY A 226 1.26 4.06 29.31
N ARG A 227 1.34 2.90 28.67
CA ARG A 227 1.22 1.60 29.35
C ARG A 227 2.57 1.06 29.80
N ARG A 228 2.53 0.10 30.71
CA ARG A 228 3.73 -0.66 31.06
C ARG A 228 4.16 -1.51 29.87
N TYR A 229 5.46 -1.71 29.73
CA TYR A 229 6.01 -2.50 28.62
C TYR A 229 5.55 -3.96 28.60
N ASP A 230 5.33 -4.54 29.80
CA ASP A 230 4.79 -5.90 29.94
C ASP A 230 3.29 -6.04 29.55
N LEU A 231 2.65 -4.93 29.18
CA LEU A 231 1.25 -4.86 28.74
C LEU A 231 0.23 -5.54 29.65
N SER A 232 0.57 -5.73 30.93
CA SER A 232 -0.32 -6.37 31.93
C SER A 232 -1.66 -5.63 32.09
N ASP A 233 -1.73 -4.37 31.69
CA ASP A 233 -2.91 -3.48 31.75
C ASP A 233 -3.45 -3.09 30.37
N ALA A 234 -2.96 -3.72 29.30
CA ALA A 234 -3.43 -3.39 27.96
C ALA A 234 -4.86 -3.86 27.71
N ALA A 235 -5.66 -2.97 27.09
CA ALA A 235 -7.02 -3.24 26.68
C ALA A 235 -7.28 -2.65 25.28
N THR A 236 -8.17 -3.27 24.52
CA THR A 236 -8.66 -2.72 23.25
C THR A 236 -9.94 -1.94 23.50
N ASP A 237 -10.09 -0.81 22.81
CA ASP A 237 -11.34 -0.04 22.83
C ASP A 237 -12.48 -0.83 22.17
N ALA A 238 -13.73 -0.55 22.58
CA ALA A 238 -14.89 -1.08 21.88
C ALA A 238 -14.93 -0.59 20.43
N ALA A 239 -15.29 -1.48 19.51
CA ALA A 239 -15.33 -1.19 18.07
C ALA A 239 -16.74 -1.33 17.52
N GLU A 240 -17.14 -0.40 16.67
CA GLU A 240 -18.37 -0.43 15.90
C GLU A 240 -18.08 -0.50 14.39
N GLY A 241 -18.83 -1.34 13.68
CA GLY A 241 -18.67 -1.58 12.26
C GLY A 241 -17.58 -2.59 11.89
N GLU A 242 -17.73 -3.23 10.75
CA GLU A 242 -16.91 -4.38 10.30
C GLU A 242 -15.42 -4.07 10.22
N SER A 243 -15.04 -2.93 9.61
CA SER A 243 -13.63 -2.50 9.53
C SER A 243 -13.01 -2.20 10.90
N ALA A 244 -13.80 -1.69 11.86
CA ALA A 244 -13.33 -1.40 13.21
C ALA A 244 -13.15 -2.68 14.03
N ILE A 245 -14.02 -3.68 13.84
CA ILE A 245 -13.92 -4.99 14.48
C ILE A 245 -12.66 -5.72 14.00
N GLU A 246 -12.39 -5.73 12.69
CA GLU A 246 -11.18 -6.36 12.15
C GLU A 246 -9.91 -5.68 12.64
N ARG A 247 -9.88 -4.34 12.67
CA ARG A 247 -8.77 -3.57 13.23
C ARG A 247 -8.53 -3.89 14.71
N GLN A 248 -9.60 -4.00 15.51
CA GLN A 248 -9.51 -4.34 16.93
C GLN A 248 -8.88 -5.72 17.13
N LYS A 249 -9.25 -6.71 16.31
CA LYS A 249 -8.64 -8.05 16.30
C LYS A 249 -7.15 -7.99 15.99
N GLN A 250 -6.75 -7.22 14.98
CA GLN A 250 -5.36 -7.03 14.60
C GLN A 250 -4.55 -6.34 15.73
N VAL A 251 -5.11 -5.32 16.36
CA VAL A 251 -4.50 -4.66 17.54
C VAL A 251 -4.30 -5.66 18.67
N LYS A 252 -5.29 -6.52 18.95
CA LYS A 252 -5.19 -7.55 19.99
C LYS A 252 -4.08 -8.55 19.67
N GLU A 253 -3.96 -9.03 18.43
CA GLU A 253 -2.87 -9.93 18.01
C GLU A 253 -1.50 -9.31 18.26
N VAL A 254 -1.35 -7.99 18.07
CA VAL A 254 -0.10 -7.26 18.34
C VAL A 254 0.16 -7.12 19.85
N ILE A 255 -0.85 -6.84 20.66
CA ILE A 255 -0.74 -6.79 22.11
C ILE A 255 -0.28 -8.15 22.66
N ASP A 256 -0.98 -9.23 22.26
CA ASP A 256 -0.65 -10.58 22.69
C ASP A 256 0.80 -10.94 22.31
N TRP A 257 1.23 -10.59 21.12
CA TRP A 257 2.62 -10.82 20.68
C TRP A 257 3.65 -10.06 21.52
N ILE A 258 3.45 -8.77 21.79
CA ILE A 258 4.42 -8.00 22.59
C ILE A 258 4.44 -8.51 24.02
N ALA A 259 3.29 -8.87 24.60
CA ALA A 259 3.23 -9.47 25.94
C ALA A 259 3.96 -10.84 26.07
N GLU A 260 4.12 -11.57 24.95
CA GLU A 260 4.89 -12.82 24.92
C GLU A 260 6.41 -12.60 24.95
N ILE A 261 6.90 -11.42 24.52
CA ILE A 261 8.33 -11.14 24.31
C ILE A 261 8.88 -10.04 25.23
N SER A 262 8.02 -9.41 26.03
CA SER A 262 8.37 -8.38 27.05
C SER A 262 8.60 -8.97 28.48
#